data_b917a462630e0bae362255da946f145e
#
_entry.id   b917a462630e0bae362255da946f145e
#
_cell.length_a   1.000
_cell.length_b   1.000
_cell.length_c   1.000
_cell.angle_alpha   90.00
_cell.angle_beta   90.00
_cell.angle_gamma   90.00
#
_symmetry.space_group_name_H-M   'P 1'
#
loop_
_entity.id
_entity.type
_entity.pdbx_description
1 polymer ?
#
loop_
_entity_poly.entity_id
_entity_poly.type
_entity_poly.pdbx_seq_one_letter_code
_entity_poly.pdbx_strand_id
1 'polypeptide(L)'
;MTAWKLAYHANCWGGLGGDAVGVTSVTQLAYRTFGGMDRACADIAAAGYAGVELFDGNLLDYSAAEMRKLLADNGLELVATYAGGNFIFDDILPEELARVTRAADRAAELGAPHLVVGGGAKRFDGTREPDYHKLGAALDRVKALAEARGLRAH
;
A
#
# COMPACT_ATOMS: atom_id res chain seq x y z
N MET A 1 22.97 -9.54 -21.38
CA MET A 1 22.74 -8.67 -20.21
C MET A 1 21.24 -8.55 -20.02
N THR A 2 20.70 -8.99 -18.89
CA THR A 2 19.27 -8.84 -18.58
C THR A 2 19.01 -7.36 -18.34
N ALA A 3 18.14 -6.74 -19.15
CA ALA A 3 17.75 -5.36 -18.95
C ALA A 3 16.99 -5.25 -17.60
N TRP A 4 17.25 -4.20 -16.84
CA TRP A 4 16.52 -3.91 -15.62
C TRP A 4 15.06 -3.62 -15.96
N LYS A 5 14.13 -4.26 -15.24
CA LYS A 5 12.72 -3.89 -15.27
C LYS A 5 12.50 -2.77 -14.26
N LEU A 6 11.94 -1.67 -14.69
CA LEU A 6 11.61 -0.53 -13.83
C LEU A 6 10.12 -0.54 -13.50
N ALA A 7 9.79 -0.17 -12.27
CA ALA A 7 8.41 0.05 -11.83
C ALA A 7 8.25 1.47 -11.29
N TYR A 8 7.03 1.97 -11.31
CA TYR A 8 6.70 3.31 -10.85
C TYR A 8 5.64 3.26 -9.74
N HIS A 9 5.80 4.07 -8.71
CA HIS A 9 4.77 4.24 -7.69
C HIS A 9 3.70 5.22 -8.20
N ALA A 10 2.46 4.77 -8.31
CA ALA A 10 1.35 5.54 -8.87
C ALA A 10 0.80 6.57 -7.88
N ASN A 11 1.63 7.53 -7.46
CA ASN A 11 1.30 8.53 -6.45
C ASN A 11 1.14 9.97 -6.99
N CYS A 12 1.22 10.17 -8.32
CA CYS A 12 1.20 11.48 -8.95
C CYS A 12 -0.13 11.82 -9.66
N TRP A 13 -1.11 10.94 -9.65
CA TRP A 13 -2.39 11.13 -10.33
C TRP A 13 -3.46 11.64 -9.36
N GLY A 14 -3.55 12.96 -9.22
CA GLY A 14 -4.48 13.65 -8.33
C GLY A 14 -3.91 13.92 -6.94
N GLY A 15 -4.77 14.36 -6.02
CA GLY A 15 -4.39 14.61 -4.63
C GLY A 15 -4.08 13.33 -3.88
N LEU A 16 -3.25 13.44 -2.84
CA LEU A 16 -2.95 12.35 -1.91
C LEU A 16 -3.84 12.46 -0.67
N GLY A 17 -4.26 11.34 -0.15
CA GLY A 17 -4.98 11.29 1.12
C GLY A 17 -5.92 10.11 1.24
N GLY A 18 -6.59 10.00 2.38
CA GLY A 18 -7.62 8.98 2.61
C GLY A 18 -9.00 9.47 2.20
N ASP A 19 -9.35 10.69 2.60
CA ASP A 19 -10.63 11.32 2.31
C ASP A 19 -10.41 12.81 1.99
N ALA A 20 -11.19 13.36 1.05
CA ALA A 20 -11.11 14.75 0.65
C ALA A 20 -11.47 15.75 1.78
N VAL A 21 -12.24 15.32 2.77
CA VAL A 21 -12.62 16.09 3.97
C VAL A 21 -11.81 15.73 5.23
N GLY A 22 -10.79 14.91 5.09
CA GLY A 22 -10.00 14.40 6.20
C GLY A 22 -10.51 13.07 6.75
N VAL A 23 -9.63 12.39 7.47
CA VAL A 23 -9.93 11.09 8.03
C VAL A 23 -10.79 11.25 9.28
N THR A 24 -12.00 10.77 9.23
CA THR A 24 -12.96 10.84 10.34
C THR A 24 -13.04 9.54 11.14
N SER A 25 -12.46 8.44 10.60
CA SER A 25 -12.42 7.13 11.23
C SER A 25 -11.16 6.39 10.81
N VAL A 26 -10.56 5.64 11.73
CA VAL A 26 -9.41 4.78 11.45
C VAL A 26 -9.74 3.66 10.45
N THR A 27 -10.99 3.23 10.38
CA THR A 27 -11.45 2.23 9.41
C THR A 27 -11.46 2.75 7.97
N GLN A 28 -11.41 4.07 7.80
CA GLN A 28 -11.36 4.76 6.50
C GLN A 28 -9.94 5.19 6.12
N LEU A 29 -8.96 4.98 7.01
CA LEU A 29 -7.57 5.24 6.71
C LEU A 29 -7.10 4.27 5.63
N ALA A 30 -6.91 4.81 4.44
CA ALA A 30 -6.22 4.12 3.35
C ALA A 30 -5.38 5.17 2.63
N TYR A 31 -4.20 4.78 2.21
CA TYR A 31 -3.41 5.64 1.34
C TYR A 31 -3.97 5.52 -0.07
N ARG A 32 -4.21 6.66 -0.73
CA ARG A 32 -4.67 6.68 -2.12
C ARG A 32 -4.34 7.97 -2.83
N THR A 33 -4.34 7.90 -4.15
CA THR A 33 -4.48 9.06 -5.04
C THR A 33 -5.91 9.11 -5.58
N PHE A 34 -6.44 10.31 -5.81
CA PHE A 34 -7.79 10.52 -6.31
C PHE A 34 -7.88 10.60 -7.83
N GLY A 35 -6.76 10.42 -8.54
CA GLY A 35 -6.75 10.27 -9.99
C GLY A 35 -7.17 8.87 -10.43
N GLY A 36 -7.68 8.75 -11.65
CA GLY A 36 -8.08 7.44 -12.21
C GLY A 36 -6.89 6.51 -12.42
N MET A 37 -7.00 5.29 -11.94
CA MET A 37 -5.93 4.28 -12.08
C MET A 37 -5.80 3.77 -13.51
N ASP A 38 -6.85 3.81 -14.31
CA ASP A 38 -6.83 3.55 -15.75
C ASP A 38 -5.84 4.46 -16.47
N ARG A 39 -5.94 5.76 -16.22
CA ARG A 39 -5.02 6.74 -16.76
C ARG A 39 -3.60 6.57 -16.20
N ALA A 40 -3.47 6.36 -14.89
CA ALA A 40 -2.18 6.16 -14.25
C ALA A 40 -1.42 4.98 -14.87
N CYS A 41 -2.09 3.83 -15.02
CA CYS A 41 -1.49 2.66 -15.63
C CYS A 41 -1.10 2.90 -17.09
N ALA A 42 -1.96 3.57 -17.87
CA ALA A 42 -1.66 3.88 -19.26
C ALA A 42 -0.45 4.81 -19.41
N ASP A 43 -0.37 5.87 -18.60
CA ASP A 43 0.74 6.83 -18.62
C ASP A 43 2.06 6.16 -18.18
N ILE A 44 2.02 5.30 -17.13
CA ILE A 44 3.18 4.54 -16.64
C ILE A 44 3.70 3.58 -17.72
N ALA A 45 2.80 2.83 -18.35
CA ALA A 45 3.15 1.93 -19.44
C ALA A 45 3.73 2.68 -20.66
N ALA A 46 3.11 3.81 -21.07
CA ALA A 46 3.59 4.66 -22.16
C ALA A 46 4.97 5.26 -21.87
N ALA A 47 5.33 5.50 -20.60
CA ALA A 47 6.64 5.93 -20.17
C ALA A 47 7.70 4.81 -20.18
N GLY A 48 7.31 3.57 -20.49
CA GLY A 48 8.22 2.42 -20.64
C GLY A 48 8.50 1.65 -19.36
N TYR A 49 7.71 1.85 -18.29
CA TYR A 49 7.80 1.03 -17.10
C TYR A 49 7.16 -0.34 -17.31
N ALA A 50 7.70 -1.36 -16.64
CA ALA A 50 7.21 -2.74 -16.72
C ALA A 50 6.35 -3.11 -15.52
N GLY A 51 6.29 -2.27 -14.49
CA GLY A 51 5.53 -2.55 -13.29
C GLY A 51 5.08 -1.30 -12.55
N VAL A 52 4.21 -1.51 -11.60
CA VAL A 52 3.62 -0.44 -10.78
C VAL A 52 3.56 -0.85 -9.32
N GLU A 53 3.77 0.11 -8.44
CA GLU A 53 3.41 0.04 -7.01
C GLU A 53 2.16 0.89 -6.80
N LEU A 54 1.18 0.35 -6.08
CA LEU A 54 -0.09 1.02 -5.79
C LEU A 54 -0.25 1.25 -4.29
N PHE A 55 -0.93 2.34 -3.93
CA PHE A 55 -1.44 2.49 -2.57
C PHE A 55 -2.53 1.46 -2.27
N ASP A 56 -2.64 1.05 -1.02
CA ASP A 56 -3.64 0.09 -0.54
C ASP A 56 -5.08 0.52 -0.86
N GLY A 57 -5.40 1.82 -0.72
CA GLY A 57 -6.70 2.35 -1.07
C GLY A 57 -7.02 2.20 -2.57
N ASN A 58 -6.08 2.55 -3.44
CA ASN A 58 -6.27 2.38 -4.88
C ASN A 58 -6.38 0.91 -5.28
N LEU A 59 -5.61 0.04 -4.63
CA LEU A 59 -5.66 -1.41 -4.88
C LEU A 59 -6.99 -2.02 -4.44
N LEU A 60 -7.53 -1.58 -3.31
CA LEU A 60 -8.76 -2.13 -2.73
C LEU A 60 -10.05 -1.54 -3.31
N ASP A 61 -9.98 -0.42 -4.04
CA ASP A 61 -11.12 0.17 -4.76
C ASP A 61 -11.59 -0.71 -5.94
N TYR A 62 -10.73 -1.62 -6.40
CA TYR A 62 -11.01 -2.55 -7.49
C TYR A 62 -11.17 -3.98 -6.97
N SER A 63 -12.00 -4.77 -7.60
CA SER A 63 -11.92 -6.24 -7.44
C SER A 63 -10.59 -6.76 -7.98
N ALA A 64 -10.16 -7.93 -7.52
CA ALA A 64 -8.93 -8.53 -8.06
C ALA A 64 -9.01 -8.78 -9.57
N ALA A 65 -10.18 -9.13 -10.09
CA ALA A 65 -10.40 -9.36 -11.51
C ALA A 65 -10.24 -8.06 -12.34
N GLU A 66 -10.84 -6.96 -11.87
CA GLU A 66 -10.73 -5.66 -12.52
C GLU A 66 -9.29 -5.15 -12.50
N MET A 67 -8.61 -5.22 -11.35
CA MET A 67 -7.22 -4.79 -11.24
C MET A 67 -6.30 -5.66 -12.10
N ARG A 68 -6.49 -6.98 -12.12
CA ARG A 68 -5.72 -7.88 -12.99
C ARG A 68 -5.91 -7.55 -14.47
N LYS A 69 -7.15 -7.25 -14.86
CA LYS A 69 -7.44 -6.82 -16.23
C LYS A 69 -6.76 -5.50 -16.56
N LEU A 70 -6.87 -4.50 -15.67
CA LEU A 70 -6.26 -3.17 -15.85
C LEU A 70 -4.73 -3.27 -16.04
N LEU A 71 -4.07 -4.07 -15.20
CA LEU A 71 -2.63 -4.29 -15.29
C LEU A 71 -2.26 -5.01 -16.60
N ALA A 72 -3.00 -6.08 -16.95
CA ALA A 72 -2.75 -6.85 -18.16
C ALA A 72 -2.96 -6.02 -19.44
N ASP A 73 -4.02 -5.21 -19.51
CA ASP A 73 -4.32 -4.34 -20.65
C ASP A 73 -3.18 -3.32 -20.91
N ASN A 74 -2.42 -2.97 -19.86
CA ASN A 74 -1.30 -2.03 -19.94
C ASN A 74 0.08 -2.74 -19.93
N GLY A 75 0.13 -4.07 -19.86
CA GLY A 75 1.39 -4.81 -19.82
C GLY A 75 2.22 -4.56 -18.55
N LEU A 76 1.57 -4.22 -17.44
CA LEU A 76 2.20 -3.91 -16.16
C LEU A 76 2.11 -5.09 -15.17
N GLU A 77 3.16 -5.27 -14.38
CA GLU A 77 3.17 -6.16 -13.21
C GLU A 77 2.91 -5.34 -11.94
N LEU A 78 2.09 -5.84 -11.00
CA LEU A 78 2.01 -5.27 -9.65
C LEU A 78 3.25 -5.72 -8.88
N VAL A 79 4.21 -4.82 -8.64
CA VAL A 79 5.46 -5.15 -7.95
C VAL A 79 5.36 -4.99 -6.45
N ALA A 80 4.52 -4.08 -5.98
CA ALA A 80 4.30 -3.83 -4.57
C ALA A 80 2.95 -3.15 -4.33
N THR A 81 2.48 -3.25 -3.09
CA THR A 81 1.49 -2.31 -2.56
C THR A 81 2.07 -1.57 -1.37
N TYR A 82 1.80 -0.27 -1.28
CA TYR A 82 2.13 0.53 -0.12
C TYR A 82 0.92 0.57 0.81
N ALA A 83 1.13 0.16 2.05
CA ALA A 83 0.18 0.30 3.13
C ALA A 83 0.89 0.94 4.34
N GLY A 84 0.24 1.87 5.01
CA GLY A 84 0.78 2.42 6.24
C GLY A 84 -0.16 2.16 7.40
N GLY A 85 0.27 2.39 8.62
CA GLY A 85 -0.59 2.25 9.79
C GLY A 85 -0.09 3.10 10.95
N ASN A 86 -1.02 3.54 11.80
CA ASN A 86 -0.71 4.34 13.00
C ASN A 86 -0.40 3.40 14.17
N PHE A 87 0.70 2.68 14.08
CA PHE A 87 1.04 1.50 14.88
C PHE A 87 1.40 1.77 16.34
N ILE A 88 1.62 3.02 16.73
CA ILE A 88 1.98 3.37 18.12
C ILE A 88 0.78 3.61 19.04
N PHE A 89 -0.43 3.54 18.49
CA PHE A 89 -1.68 3.80 19.23
C PHE A 89 -2.41 2.49 19.50
N ASP A 90 -2.37 2.01 20.75
CA ASP A 90 -2.88 0.69 21.13
C ASP A 90 -4.37 0.52 20.83
N ASP A 91 -5.16 1.59 21.00
CA ASP A 91 -6.63 1.56 20.84
C ASP A 91 -7.07 1.26 19.40
N ILE A 92 -6.24 1.63 18.41
CA ILE A 92 -6.56 1.46 16.99
C ILE A 92 -5.69 0.39 16.30
N LEU A 93 -4.67 -0.13 17.00
CA LEU A 93 -3.72 -1.09 16.42
C LEU A 93 -4.39 -2.33 15.81
N PRO A 94 -5.44 -2.93 16.42
CA PRO A 94 -6.12 -4.07 15.80
C PRO A 94 -6.74 -3.73 14.43
N GLU A 95 -7.34 -2.55 14.29
CA GLU A 95 -7.96 -2.10 13.04
C GLU A 95 -6.91 -1.79 11.97
N GLU A 96 -5.81 -1.14 12.37
CA GLU A 96 -4.69 -0.86 11.48
C GLU A 96 -4.06 -2.15 10.92
N LEU A 97 -3.84 -3.13 11.77
CA LEU A 97 -3.34 -4.44 11.33
C LEU A 97 -4.34 -5.17 10.43
N ALA A 98 -5.63 -5.09 10.72
CA ALA A 98 -6.66 -5.68 9.87
C ALA A 98 -6.69 -5.03 8.48
N ARG A 99 -6.48 -3.71 8.39
CA ARG A 99 -6.39 -2.98 7.13
C ARG A 99 -5.16 -3.39 6.31
N VAL A 100 -3.99 -3.42 6.95
CA VAL A 100 -2.75 -3.88 6.30
C VAL A 100 -2.89 -5.34 5.85
N THR A 101 -3.57 -6.17 6.64
CA THR A 101 -3.86 -7.57 6.27
C THR A 101 -4.68 -7.64 4.97
N ARG A 102 -5.75 -6.86 4.83
CA ARG A 102 -6.55 -6.84 3.59
C ARG A 102 -5.74 -6.40 2.38
N ALA A 103 -4.87 -5.41 2.55
CA ALA A 103 -3.96 -4.97 1.49
C ALA A 103 -2.98 -6.08 1.07
N ALA A 104 -2.41 -6.77 2.05
CA ALA A 104 -1.51 -7.90 1.82
C ALA A 104 -2.23 -9.07 1.12
N ASP A 105 -3.47 -9.40 1.53
CA ASP A 105 -4.29 -10.43 0.88
C ASP A 105 -4.50 -10.10 -0.60
N ARG A 106 -4.90 -8.88 -0.91
CA ARG A 106 -5.12 -8.43 -2.29
C ARG A 106 -3.83 -8.39 -3.10
N ALA A 107 -2.72 -7.92 -2.52
CA ALA A 107 -1.42 -7.90 -3.17
C ALA A 107 -0.96 -9.31 -3.54
N ALA A 108 -1.06 -10.25 -2.62
CA ALA A 108 -0.72 -11.66 -2.85
C ALA A 108 -1.63 -12.30 -3.92
N GLU A 109 -2.94 -12.04 -3.88
CA GLU A 109 -3.90 -12.51 -4.89
C GLU A 109 -3.54 -12.03 -6.30
N LEU A 110 -2.95 -10.84 -6.42
CA LEU A 110 -2.51 -10.26 -7.69
C LEU A 110 -1.07 -10.63 -8.06
N GLY A 111 -0.38 -11.40 -7.21
CA GLY A 111 0.97 -11.90 -7.48
C GLY A 111 2.08 -10.89 -7.19
N ALA A 112 1.81 -9.82 -6.45
CA ALA A 112 2.86 -8.90 -6.02
C ALA A 112 3.85 -9.59 -5.09
N PRO A 113 5.17 -9.36 -5.24
CA PRO A 113 6.18 -9.93 -4.35
C PRO A 113 6.42 -9.12 -3.07
N HIS A 114 5.96 -7.87 -3.01
CA HIS A 114 6.33 -6.95 -1.94
C HIS A 114 5.14 -6.23 -1.29
N LEU A 115 5.26 -6.02 0.02
CA LEU A 115 4.44 -5.11 0.82
C LEU A 115 5.34 -4.01 1.38
N VAL A 116 5.11 -2.76 0.98
CA VAL A 116 5.81 -1.59 1.52
C VAL A 116 4.99 -0.99 2.64
N VAL A 117 5.61 -0.72 3.79
CA VAL A 117 4.89 -0.32 4.99
C VAL A 117 5.42 0.99 5.56
N GLY A 118 4.56 1.98 5.69
CA GLY A 118 4.86 3.24 6.36
C GLY A 118 4.51 3.19 7.85
N GLY A 119 5.35 3.82 8.67
CA GLY A 119 5.25 3.80 10.15
C GLY A 119 4.13 4.65 10.76
N GLY A 120 3.41 5.42 9.95
CA GLY A 120 2.25 6.21 10.37
C GLY A 120 2.56 7.49 11.15
N ALA A 121 1.54 7.96 11.86
CA ALA A 121 1.59 9.22 12.59
C ALA A 121 2.37 9.11 13.90
N LYS A 122 3.03 10.19 14.25
CA LYS A 122 3.60 10.41 15.59
C LYS A 122 2.62 11.18 16.47
N ARG A 123 2.86 11.19 17.78
CA ARG A 123 2.08 12.00 18.72
C ARG A 123 2.27 13.48 18.47
N PHE A 124 1.26 14.28 18.83
CA PHE A 124 1.31 15.73 18.67
C PHE A 124 2.48 16.37 19.41
N ASP A 125 2.79 15.86 20.61
CA ASP A 125 3.87 16.33 21.49
C ASP A 125 5.23 15.66 21.22
N GLY A 126 5.35 14.94 20.12
CA GLY A 126 6.58 14.27 19.67
C GLY A 126 6.58 12.78 19.90
N THR A 127 7.67 12.13 19.50
CA THR A 127 7.87 10.68 19.63
C THR A 127 8.61 10.39 20.93
N ARG A 128 8.20 9.34 21.63
CA ARG A 128 8.78 8.87 22.90
C ARG A 128 9.46 7.52 22.68
N GLU A 129 10.42 7.19 23.54
CA GLU A 129 11.11 5.88 23.46
C GLU A 129 10.16 4.67 23.42
N PRO A 130 9.08 4.59 24.26
CA PRO A 130 8.12 3.50 24.16
C PRO A 130 7.40 3.41 22.82
N ASP A 131 7.25 4.51 22.08
CA ASP A 131 6.60 4.50 20.77
C ASP A 131 7.44 3.74 19.73
N TYR A 132 8.77 3.80 19.82
CA TYR A 132 9.65 3.01 18.94
C TYR A 132 9.52 1.51 19.22
N HIS A 133 9.40 1.10 20.48
CA HIS A 133 9.16 -0.30 20.85
C HIS A 133 7.82 -0.80 20.34
N LYS A 134 6.75 0.02 20.48
CA LYS A 134 5.43 -0.30 19.93
C LYS A 134 5.45 -0.44 18.42
N LEU A 135 6.09 0.51 17.74
CA LEU A 135 6.25 0.46 16.29
C LEU A 135 7.01 -0.80 15.85
N GLY A 136 8.14 -1.12 16.49
CA GLY A 136 8.92 -2.33 16.19
C GLY A 136 8.08 -3.59 16.34
N ALA A 137 7.38 -3.74 17.47
CA ALA A 137 6.53 -4.91 17.72
C ALA A 137 5.38 -5.02 16.69
N ALA A 138 4.79 -3.89 16.26
CA ALA A 138 3.76 -3.89 15.23
C ALA A 138 4.34 -4.26 13.85
N LEU A 139 5.52 -3.74 13.50
CA LEU A 139 6.20 -4.08 12.25
C LEU A 139 6.61 -5.56 12.19
N ASP A 140 7.00 -6.17 13.31
CA ASP A 140 7.23 -7.62 13.38
C ASP A 140 5.96 -8.42 13.06
N ARG A 141 4.79 -7.96 13.56
CA ARG A 141 3.50 -8.57 13.21
C ARG A 141 3.17 -8.39 11.74
N VAL A 142 3.41 -7.20 11.17
CA VAL A 142 3.22 -6.92 9.74
C VAL A 142 4.14 -7.80 8.90
N LYS A 143 5.41 -7.95 9.30
CA LYS A 143 6.34 -8.86 8.63
C LYS A 143 5.80 -10.29 8.61
N ALA A 144 5.38 -10.80 9.77
CA ALA A 144 4.87 -12.18 9.88
C ALA A 144 3.61 -12.39 9.00
N LEU A 145 2.68 -11.43 8.98
CA LEU A 145 1.49 -11.52 8.14
C LEU A 145 1.80 -11.46 6.63
N ALA A 146 2.82 -10.70 6.23
CA ALA A 146 3.27 -10.62 4.85
C ALA A 146 3.94 -11.93 4.41
N GLU A 147 4.86 -12.45 5.22
CA GLU A 147 5.56 -13.72 4.96
C GLU A 147 4.60 -14.90 4.84
N ALA A 148 3.56 -14.95 5.69
CA ALA A 148 2.50 -15.97 5.61
C ALA A 148 1.72 -15.96 4.27
N ARG A 149 1.82 -14.89 3.50
CA ARG A 149 1.21 -14.67 2.17
C ARG A 149 2.22 -14.74 1.01
N GLY A 150 3.47 -15.07 1.31
CA GLY A 150 4.55 -15.11 0.32
C GLY A 150 5.07 -13.72 -0.08
N LEU A 151 4.71 -12.66 0.65
CA LEU A 151 5.18 -11.30 0.43
C LEU A 151 6.44 -11.01 1.26
N ARG A 152 7.28 -10.10 0.77
CA ARG A 152 8.38 -9.50 1.54
C ARG A 152 7.94 -8.13 2.03
N ALA A 153 7.96 -7.91 3.35
CA ALA A 153 7.70 -6.59 3.94
C ALA A 153 8.97 -5.72 3.91
N HIS A 154 8.78 -4.42 3.61
CA HIS A 154 9.82 -3.40 3.56
C HIS A 154 9.39 -2.14 4.29
#